data_8af9de728318a2a0c1178ac2f7b06639
#
_entry.id   8af9de728318a2a0c1178ac2f7b06639
#
_cell.length_a   1.000
_cell.length_b   1.000
_cell.length_c   1.000
_cell.angle_alpha   90.00
_cell.angle_beta   90.00
_cell.angle_gamma   90.00
#
_symmetry.space_group_name_H-M   'P 1'
#
loop_
_entity.id
_entity.type
_entity.pdbx_description
1 polymer ?
#
loop_
_entity_poly.entity_id
_entity_poly.type
_entity_poly.pdbx_seq_one_letter_code
_entity_poly.pdbx_strand_id
1 'polypeptide(L)'
;MLKGKTVLVTGAAKGIGKAIAVAFAKEGCNIALNYRSKVSDEVIAEIKSYGVECFPIQGDVSDFAKSKEIVDTTVERFGSIDILVNNAGITKDGLLIRMTEENYDSVLDINLKGTFNMTRHAATYMVKE
;
A
#
# COMPACT_ATOMS: atom_id res chain seq x y z
N MET A 1 -18.79 -9.73 -6.94
CA MET A 1 -18.16 -10.26 -5.73
C MET A 1 -17.23 -9.28 -5.04
N LEU A 2 -16.38 -8.60 -5.78
CA LEU A 2 -15.44 -7.63 -5.20
C LEU A 2 -16.01 -6.23 -5.03
N LYS A 3 -17.12 -5.93 -5.68
CA LYS A 3 -17.72 -4.60 -5.65
C LYS A 3 -17.98 -4.13 -4.21
N GLY A 4 -17.55 -2.93 -3.89
CA GLY A 4 -17.73 -2.33 -2.57
C GLY A 4 -16.70 -2.76 -1.52
N LYS A 5 -15.83 -3.73 -1.85
CA LYS A 5 -14.76 -4.14 -0.95
C LYS A 5 -13.68 -3.06 -0.88
N THR A 6 -12.98 -3.03 0.24
CA THR A 6 -11.88 -2.08 0.44
C THR A 6 -10.54 -2.79 0.32
N VAL A 7 -9.70 -2.27 -0.56
CA VAL A 7 -8.35 -2.79 -0.80
C VAL A 7 -7.34 -1.74 -0.36
N LEU A 8 -6.45 -2.12 0.53
CA LEU A 8 -5.30 -1.28 0.91
C LEU A 8 -4.10 -1.77 0.12
N VAL A 9 -3.56 -0.92 -0.74
CA VAL A 9 -2.39 -1.24 -1.55
C VAL A 9 -1.23 -0.37 -1.09
N THR A 10 -0.15 -0.98 -0.65
CA THR A 10 1.04 -0.22 -0.25
C THR A 10 1.91 0.06 -1.47
N GLY A 11 2.59 1.22 -1.46
CA GLY A 11 3.45 1.60 -2.57
C GLY A 11 2.73 1.75 -3.90
N ALA A 12 1.54 2.34 -3.89
CA ALA A 12 0.63 2.33 -5.04
C ALA A 12 0.67 3.59 -5.92
N ALA A 13 1.62 4.50 -5.68
CA ALA A 13 1.67 5.76 -6.42
C ALA A 13 2.10 5.58 -7.88
N LYS A 14 2.80 4.50 -8.18
CA LYS A 14 3.33 4.24 -9.53
C LYS A 14 3.65 2.75 -9.71
N GLY A 15 4.02 2.40 -10.93
CA GLY A 15 4.51 1.06 -11.25
C GLY A 15 3.50 -0.05 -11.00
N ILE A 16 3.98 -1.16 -10.48
CA ILE A 16 3.17 -2.36 -10.25
C ILE A 16 2.05 -2.09 -9.25
N GLY A 17 2.35 -1.36 -8.17
CA GLY A 17 1.34 -1.03 -7.16
C GLY A 17 0.19 -0.23 -7.73
N LYS A 18 0.48 0.76 -8.58
CA LYS A 18 -0.55 1.52 -9.28
C LYS A 18 -1.39 0.61 -10.17
N ALA A 19 -0.73 -0.27 -10.93
CA ALA A 19 -1.43 -1.20 -11.83
C ALA A 19 -2.37 -2.13 -11.04
N ILE A 20 -1.94 -2.59 -9.88
CA ILE A 20 -2.77 -3.43 -9.01
C ILE A 20 -3.97 -2.64 -8.50
N ALA A 21 -3.74 -1.40 -8.04
CA ALA A 21 -4.83 -0.55 -7.55
C ALA A 21 -5.87 -0.29 -8.64
N VAL A 22 -5.42 0.00 -9.86
CA VAL A 22 -6.29 0.22 -11.01
C VAL A 22 -7.10 -1.05 -11.32
N ALA A 23 -6.45 -2.22 -11.28
CA ALA A 23 -7.13 -3.48 -11.55
C ALA A 23 -8.27 -3.74 -10.56
N PHE A 24 -8.03 -3.50 -9.27
CA PHE A 24 -9.08 -3.64 -8.26
C PHE A 24 -10.18 -2.59 -8.42
N ALA A 25 -9.81 -1.36 -8.78
CA ALA A 25 -10.79 -0.29 -9.02
C ALA A 25 -11.74 -0.67 -10.15
N LYS A 26 -11.22 -1.29 -11.21
CA LYS A 26 -12.05 -1.77 -12.34
C LYS A 26 -13.05 -2.83 -11.90
N GLU A 27 -12.75 -3.57 -10.84
CA GLU A 27 -13.65 -4.57 -10.27
C GLU A 27 -14.63 -3.97 -9.26
N GLY A 28 -14.60 -2.66 -9.06
CA GLY A 28 -15.53 -1.97 -8.17
C GLY A 28 -15.07 -1.84 -6.73
N CYS A 29 -13.81 -2.12 -6.45
CA CYS A 29 -13.26 -1.96 -5.11
C CYS A 29 -12.89 -0.52 -4.81
N ASN A 30 -13.12 -0.11 -3.57
CA ASN A 30 -12.59 1.15 -3.06
C ASN A 30 -11.11 0.96 -2.71
N ILE A 31 -10.31 1.97 -2.95
CA ILE A 31 -8.86 1.89 -2.83
C ILE A 31 -8.35 2.83 -1.74
N ALA A 32 -7.68 2.26 -0.75
CA ALA A 32 -6.80 3.02 0.14
C ALA A 32 -5.41 2.92 -0.48
N LEU A 33 -4.91 4.05 -0.95
CA LEU A 33 -3.67 4.11 -1.72
C LEU A 33 -2.54 4.62 -0.85
N ASN A 34 -1.70 3.71 -0.39
CA ASN A 34 -0.52 4.12 0.37
C ASN A 34 0.61 4.53 -0.55
N TYR A 35 1.27 5.62 -0.20
CA TYR A 35 2.45 6.09 -0.90
C TYR A 35 3.49 6.60 0.11
N ARG A 36 4.75 6.57 -0.29
CA ARG A 36 5.85 6.93 0.62
C ARG A 36 6.15 8.43 0.61
N SER A 37 6.39 9.02 -0.56
CA SER A 37 6.79 10.42 -0.67
C SER A 37 5.76 11.30 -1.34
N LYS A 38 5.26 10.89 -2.48
CA LYS A 38 4.28 11.67 -3.24
C LYS A 38 3.45 10.79 -4.14
N VAL A 39 2.26 11.27 -4.48
CA VAL A 39 1.38 10.65 -5.45
C VAL A 39 0.79 11.78 -6.29
N SER A 40 0.64 11.56 -7.60
CA SER A 40 0.07 12.58 -8.46
C SER A 40 -1.46 12.59 -8.40
N ASP A 41 -2.06 13.77 -8.63
CA ASP A 41 -3.51 13.89 -8.70
C ASP A 41 -4.08 13.06 -9.85
N GLU A 42 -3.29 12.85 -10.92
CA GLU A 42 -3.71 12.07 -12.07
C GLU A 42 -3.95 10.60 -11.70
N VAL A 43 -3.12 10.03 -10.84
CA VAL A 43 -3.30 8.65 -10.39
C VAL A 43 -4.60 8.52 -9.59
N ILE A 44 -4.84 9.45 -8.68
CA ILE A 44 -6.06 9.46 -7.87
C ILE A 44 -7.29 9.59 -8.78
N ALA A 45 -7.23 10.52 -9.73
CA ALA A 45 -8.33 10.75 -10.67
C ALA A 45 -8.60 9.53 -11.54
N GLU A 46 -7.56 8.87 -12.01
CA GLU A 46 -7.70 7.67 -12.82
C GLU A 46 -8.45 6.58 -12.05
N ILE A 47 -8.06 6.34 -10.80
CA ILE A 47 -8.72 5.32 -9.97
C ILE A 47 -10.17 5.70 -9.73
N LYS A 48 -10.45 6.95 -9.38
CA LYS A 48 -11.82 7.42 -9.16
C LYS A 48 -12.68 7.35 -10.42
N SER A 49 -12.06 7.40 -11.59
CA SER A 49 -12.81 7.34 -12.85
C SER A 49 -13.58 6.04 -13.05
N TYR A 50 -13.25 5.00 -12.30
CA TYR A 50 -13.97 3.74 -12.34
C TYR A 50 -15.18 3.70 -11.39
N GLY A 51 -15.54 4.85 -10.80
CA GLY A 51 -16.72 4.95 -9.94
C GLY A 51 -16.50 4.52 -8.50
N VAL A 52 -15.24 4.39 -8.07
CA VAL A 52 -14.89 3.99 -6.71
C VAL A 52 -14.23 5.15 -5.97
N GLU A 53 -14.13 5.01 -4.65
CA GLU A 53 -13.37 5.95 -3.84
C GLU A 53 -11.89 5.58 -3.86
N CYS A 54 -11.03 6.60 -3.81
CA CYS A 54 -9.60 6.43 -3.69
C CYS A 54 -9.10 7.42 -2.64
N PHE A 55 -8.56 6.91 -1.54
CA PHE A 55 -8.07 7.76 -0.46
C PHE A 55 -6.56 7.58 -0.31
N PRO A 56 -5.77 8.62 -0.62
CA PRO A 56 -4.31 8.52 -0.50
C PRO A 56 -3.87 8.64 0.95
N ILE A 57 -2.94 7.78 1.38
CA ILE A 57 -2.42 7.75 2.74
C ILE A 57 -0.90 7.69 2.69
N GLN A 58 -0.25 8.76 3.13
CA GLN A 58 1.21 8.81 3.16
C GLN A 58 1.77 8.04 4.35
N GLY A 59 2.84 7.31 4.13
CA GLY A 59 3.57 6.67 5.21
C GLY A 59 4.60 5.68 4.72
N ASP A 60 5.67 5.57 5.49
CA ASP A 60 6.73 4.59 5.25
C ASP A 60 6.36 3.31 6.02
N VAL A 61 6.11 2.24 5.29
CA VAL A 61 5.68 0.97 5.90
C VAL A 61 6.76 0.29 6.73
N SER A 62 8.02 0.71 6.61
CA SER A 62 9.09 0.18 7.47
C SER A 62 9.04 0.75 8.89
N ASP A 63 8.27 1.81 9.11
CA ASP A 63 8.02 2.39 10.43
C ASP A 63 6.79 1.71 11.04
N PHE A 64 6.98 1.02 12.16
CA PHE A 64 5.91 0.24 12.79
C PHE A 64 4.72 1.11 13.22
N ALA A 65 5.00 2.25 13.87
CA ALA A 65 3.94 3.15 14.33
C ALA A 65 3.19 3.77 13.15
N LYS A 66 3.92 4.15 12.09
CA LYS A 66 3.32 4.72 10.89
C LYS A 66 2.47 3.71 10.15
N SER A 67 2.88 2.46 10.12
CA SER A 67 2.09 1.38 9.54
C SER A 67 0.76 1.21 10.26
N LYS A 68 0.77 1.34 11.58
CA LYS A 68 -0.47 1.31 12.36
C LYS A 68 -1.39 2.46 11.97
N GLU A 69 -0.85 3.68 11.82
CA GLU A 69 -1.64 4.82 11.37
C GLU A 69 -2.27 4.61 10.00
N ILE A 70 -1.51 4.02 9.08
CA ILE A 70 -2.02 3.72 7.73
C ILE A 70 -3.23 2.79 7.81
N VAL A 71 -3.11 1.72 8.59
CA VAL A 71 -4.19 0.75 8.77
C VAL A 71 -5.39 1.40 9.47
N ASP A 72 -5.15 2.10 10.57
CA ASP A 72 -6.21 2.74 11.34
C ASP A 72 -6.96 3.77 10.49
N THR A 73 -6.24 4.57 9.70
CA THR A 73 -6.84 5.56 8.82
C THR A 73 -7.70 4.89 7.75
N THR A 74 -7.25 3.76 7.20
CA THR A 74 -8.03 3.01 6.21
C THR A 74 -9.34 2.52 6.81
N VAL A 75 -9.29 1.92 8.00
CA VAL A 75 -10.49 1.42 8.67
C VAL A 75 -11.42 2.57 9.04
N GLU A 76 -10.86 3.69 9.50
CA GLU A 76 -11.64 4.87 9.84
C GLU A 76 -12.39 5.43 8.63
N ARG A 77 -11.72 5.46 7.49
CA ARG A 77 -12.28 6.02 6.25
C ARG A 77 -13.29 5.10 5.58
N PHE A 78 -13.02 3.80 5.55
CA PHE A 78 -13.81 2.83 4.79
C PHE A 78 -14.60 1.84 5.64
N GLY A 79 -14.31 1.77 6.93
CA GLY A 79 -14.98 0.83 7.85
C GLY A 79 -14.33 -0.54 7.95
N SER A 80 -13.52 -0.93 6.96
CA SER A 80 -12.89 -2.25 6.96
C SER A 80 -11.68 -2.28 6.01
N ILE A 81 -10.92 -3.36 6.10
CA ILE A 81 -9.92 -3.74 5.10
C ILE A 81 -10.26 -5.16 4.70
N ASP A 82 -10.71 -5.34 3.48
CA ASP A 82 -11.06 -6.67 2.97
C ASP A 82 -9.85 -7.36 2.34
N ILE A 83 -8.99 -6.57 1.70
CA ILE A 83 -7.80 -7.08 1.02
C ILE A 83 -6.62 -6.15 1.31
N LEU A 84 -5.49 -6.74 1.68
CA LEU A 84 -4.23 -6.02 1.83
C LEU A 84 -3.25 -6.51 0.75
N VAL A 85 -2.72 -5.59 -0.04
CA VAL A 85 -1.69 -5.89 -1.02
C VAL A 85 -0.38 -5.24 -0.58
N ASN A 86 0.58 -6.06 -0.17
CA ASN A 86 1.90 -5.60 0.25
C ASN A 86 2.80 -5.45 -0.98
N ASN A 87 2.77 -4.27 -1.61
CA ASN A 87 3.57 -3.97 -2.78
C ASN A 87 4.72 -3.00 -2.49
N ALA A 88 4.65 -2.26 -1.38
CA ALA A 88 5.70 -1.30 -1.06
C ALA A 88 7.06 -1.99 -0.98
N GLY A 89 8.03 -1.40 -1.64
CA GLY A 89 9.38 -1.91 -1.65
C GLY A 89 10.28 -0.99 -2.45
N ILE A 90 11.56 -1.19 -2.33
CA ILE A 90 12.56 -0.45 -3.09
C ILE A 90 13.54 -1.43 -3.72
N THR A 91 14.14 -1.01 -4.85
CA THR A 91 15.23 -1.73 -5.49
C THR A 91 16.42 -0.79 -5.59
N LYS A 92 17.59 -1.32 -5.36
CA LYS A 92 18.84 -0.60 -5.59
C LYS A 92 19.57 -1.33 -6.70
N ASP A 93 19.58 -0.72 -7.88
CA ASP A 93 20.20 -1.33 -9.06
C ASP A 93 21.71 -1.50 -8.91
N GLY A 94 22.23 -2.52 -9.53
CA GLY A 94 23.66 -2.80 -9.56
C GLY A 94 23.98 -4.26 -9.27
N LEU A 95 25.25 -4.60 -9.47
CA LEU A 95 25.75 -5.93 -9.16
C LEU A 95 25.86 -6.08 -7.64
N LEU A 96 25.57 -7.27 -7.14
CA LEU A 96 25.62 -7.56 -5.71
C LEU A 96 26.98 -7.19 -5.08
N ILE A 97 28.06 -7.41 -5.79
CA ILE A 97 29.41 -7.08 -5.29
C ILE A 97 29.64 -5.58 -5.13
N ARG A 98 28.78 -4.76 -5.74
CA ARG A 98 28.84 -3.30 -5.65
C ARG A 98 27.78 -2.74 -4.72
N MET A 99 26.92 -3.59 -4.18
CA MET A 99 25.86 -3.16 -3.27
C MET A 99 26.47 -2.79 -1.91
N THR A 100 26.14 -1.62 -1.42
CA THR A 100 26.61 -1.19 -0.10
C THR A 100 25.73 -1.80 0.99
N GLU A 101 26.28 -1.88 2.21
CA GLU A 101 25.50 -2.32 3.36
C GLU A 101 24.25 -1.47 3.55
N GLU A 102 24.37 -0.15 3.34
CA GLU A 102 23.23 0.78 3.43
C GLU A 102 22.15 0.41 2.41
N ASN A 103 22.52 0.10 1.18
CA ASN A 103 21.54 -0.29 0.16
C ASN A 103 20.86 -1.61 0.52
N TYR A 104 21.62 -2.58 1.01
CA TYR A 104 21.10 -3.86 1.45
C TYR A 104 20.10 -3.68 2.59
N ASP A 105 20.47 -2.90 3.61
CA ASP A 105 19.62 -2.64 4.76
C ASP A 105 18.33 -1.91 4.36
N SER A 106 18.44 -0.94 3.44
CA SER A 106 17.27 -0.20 2.96
C SER A 106 16.26 -1.12 2.26
N VAL A 107 16.76 -2.05 1.44
CA VAL A 107 15.89 -3.01 0.74
C VAL A 107 15.19 -3.91 1.74
N LEU A 108 15.92 -4.44 2.72
CA LEU A 108 15.34 -5.32 3.74
C LEU A 108 14.34 -4.58 4.62
N ASP A 109 14.66 -3.35 5.03
CA ASP A 109 13.77 -2.57 5.88
C ASP A 109 12.42 -2.34 5.22
N ILE A 110 12.41 -1.90 3.96
CA ILE A 110 11.16 -1.58 3.29
C ILE A 110 10.45 -2.83 2.80
N ASN A 111 11.18 -3.76 2.16
CA ASN A 111 10.54 -4.91 1.55
C ASN A 111 10.09 -5.96 2.55
N LEU A 112 10.90 -6.25 3.55
CA LEU A 112 10.60 -7.30 4.52
C LEU A 112 9.88 -6.77 5.75
N LYS A 113 10.45 -5.75 6.37
CA LYS A 113 9.89 -5.16 7.58
C LYS A 113 8.55 -4.48 7.31
N GLY A 114 8.44 -3.79 6.17
CA GLY A 114 7.17 -3.15 5.78
C GLY A 114 6.06 -4.16 5.62
N THR A 115 6.32 -5.29 4.98
CA THR A 115 5.33 -6.36 4.82
C THR A 115 4.89 -6.90 6.17
N PHE A 116 5.82 -7.14 7.07
CA PHE A 116 5.50 -7.61 8.42
C PHE A 116 4.61 -6.58 9.15
N ASN A 117 5.03 -5.32 9.14
CA ASN A 117 4.33 -4.25 9.85
C ASN A 117 2.88 -4.11 9.37
N MET A 118 2.68 -4.04 8.08
CA MET A 118 1.35 -3.86 7.49
C MET A 118 0.47 -5.08 7.75
N THR A 119 1.01 -6.27 7.55
CA THR A 119 0.26 -7.50 7.78
C THR A 119 -0.14 -7.64 9.25
N ARG A 120 0.77 -7.35 10.16
CA ARG A 120 0.51 -7.41 11.61
C ARG A 120 -0.65 -6.51 12.01
N HIS A 121 -0.66 -5.28 11.53
CA HIS A 121 -1.69 -4.32 11.89
C HIS A 121 -3.02 -4.59 11.19
N ALA A 122 -2.98 -4.89 9.89
CA ALA A 122 -4.19 -5.20 9.13
C ALA A 122 -4.88 -6.46 9.66
N ALA A 123 -4.12 -7.49 10.00
CA ALA A 123 -4.66 -8.75 10.48
C ALA A 123 -5.53 -8.57 11.74
N THR A 124 -5.19 -7.60 12.60
CA THR A 124 -5.97 -7.32 13.80
C THR A 124 -7.43 -6.98 13.46
N TYR A 125 -7.64 -6.22 12.40
CA TYR A 125 -8.98 -5.86 11.94
C TYR A 125 -9.63 -7.00 11.15
N MET A 126 -8.88 -7.66 10.29
CA MET A 126 -9.41 -8.70 9.41
C MET A 126 -9.91 -9.91 10.20
N VAL A 127 -9.21 -10.29 11.25
CA VAL A 127 -9.58 -11.44 12.09
C VAL A 127 -10.86 -11.19 12.89
N LYS A 128 -11.17 -9.93 13.18
CA LYS A 128 -12.37 -9.58 13.95
C LYS A 128 -13.66 -9.67 13.15
N GLU A 129 -13.54 -9.72 11.86
CA GLU A 129 -14.69 -9.87 10.97
C GLU A 129 -14.98 -11.34 10.71
#